data_e871189e80cfaf7542ed78a1e26529c6
#
_entry.id   e871189e80cfaf7542ed78a1e26529c6
#
_cell.length_a   1.000
_cell.length_b   1.000
_cell.length_c   1.000
_cell.angle_alpha   90.00
_cell.angle_beta   90.00
_cell.angle_gamma   90.00
#
_symmetry.space_group_name_H-M   'P 1'
#
loop_
_entity.id
_entity.type
_entity.pdbx_description
1 polymer ?
#
loop_
_entity_poly.entity_id
_entity_poly.type
_entity_poly.pdbx_seq_one_letter_code
_entity_poly.pdbx_strand_id
1 'polypeptide(L)'
;MTNESWQRVEGMIIAEDLDSKKLTDYVSGRNVVAQLEWFPNSPGMVGIRVAVSGDHVGILTAKKPDIHAGPTFIDFIEELADKFSAEVMIGDMGVDRLPEGVTPDQLAPAEQASDGPMRIVEISETPASAIPLLAAFEGVDIADLELSAGKRALLAEIPDSAGSWNFGDVPLISLVADGDSFQVFLIEDDDPETMVTYNWGMEEVTIPGKRGKDPQALQLAHQLVGSDDDIRAICGAIPGADVEAAIASTRLRGPEAVSAFVSALGLPAHVAEYLLGVRELGALPNALYHQARGISNAIGRSVDLLLREREQEWDLWKAYTSLVVRRPQLLTLISSTEAVTGAALIAISRKRDGRRSWARRFGTLAGVVLVINSLAELSLAKLVRLREERHAQRYEQQHGPHVHAED
;
A
#
# COMPACT_ATOMS: atom_id res chain seq x y z
N MET A 1 -31.68 -26.94 10.13
CA MET A 1 -31.22 -26.12 9.01
C MET A 1 -29.83 -25.67 9.39
N THR A 2 -28.79 -26.30 8.88
CA THR A 2 -27.42 -25.87 9.01
C THR A 2 -27.35 -24.49 8.36
N ASN A 3 -26.96 -23.48 9.15
CA ASN A 3 -26.72 -22.14 8.64
C ASN A 3 -25.42 -22.26 7.84
N GLU A 4 -25.50 -22.61 6.56
CA GLU A 4 -24.37 -22.68 5.65
C GLU A 4 -23.90 -21.24 5.48
N SER A 5 -22.75 -20.92 6.04
CA SER A 5 -22.10 -19.63 5.81
C SER A 5 -21.37 -19.70 4.46
N TRP A 6 -21.84 -18.91 3.49
CA TRP A 6 -21.17 -18.74 2.21
C TRP A 6 -20.02 -17.75 2.36
N GLN A 7 -18.87 -18.13 1.83
CA GLN A 7 -17.66 -17.31 1.82
C GLN A 7 -17.28 -17.02 0.37
N ARG A 8 -16.74 -15.84 0.13
CA ARG A 8 -16.13 -15.47 -1.14
C ARG A 8 -14.74 -16.10 -1.20
N VAL A 9 -14.43 -16.81 -2.27
CA VAL A 9 -13.10 -17.31 -2.60
C VAL A 9 -12.70 -16.73 -3.93
N GLU A 10 -11.51 -16.16 -3.99
CA GLU A 10 -10.97 -15.47 -5.14
C GLU A 10 -9.94 -16.32 -5.86
N GLY A 11 -9.76 -16.06 -7.15
CA GLY A 11 -8.78 -16.78 -7.94
C GLY A 11 -8.62 -16.21 -9.33
N MET A 12 -7.88 -16.95 -10.16
CA MET A 12 -7.55 -16.57 -11.52
C MET A 12 -7.68 -17.74 -12.48
N ILE A 13 -8.10 -17.43 -13.69
CA ILE A 13 -8.14 -18.33 -14.84
C ILE A 13 -7.19 -17.79 -15.88
N ILE A 14 -6.23 -18.59 -16.32
CA ILE A 14 -5.23 -18.22 -17.32
C ILE A 14 -5.31 -19.18 -18.48
N ALA A 15 -5.50 -18.67 -19.69
CA ALA A 15 -5.55 -19.48 -20.93
C ALA A 15 -5.09 -18.65 -22.13
N GLU A 16 -4.61 -19.31 -23.18
CA GLU A 16 -4.10 -18.66 -24.39
C GLU A 16 -5.21 -17.91 -25.17
N ASP A 17 -6.42 -18.45 -25.20
CA ASP A 17 -7.58 -17.87 -25.91
C ASP A 17 -8.83 -17.94 -25.01
N LEU A 18 -9.00 -16.95 -24.18
CA LEU A 18 -10.09 -16.88 -23.20
C LEU A 18 -11.19 -15.91 -23.65
N ASP A 19 -12.25 -16.48 -24.27
CA ASP A 19 -13.42 -15.71 -24.70
C ASP A 19 -14.33 -15.40 -23.51
N SER A 20 -14.43 -14.10 -23.17
CA SER A 20 -15.22 -13.59 -22.04
C SER A 20 -16.67 -14.06 -22.06
N LYS A 21 -17.29 -14.02 -23.23
CA LYS A 21 -18.68 -14.46 -23.38
C LYS A 21 -18.85 -15.95 -23.16
N LYS A 22 -17.94 -16.78 -23.76
CA LYS A 22 -17.99 -18.23 -23.57
C LYS A 22 -17.81 -18.62 -22.12
N LEU A 23 -16.88 -17.95 -21.40
CA LEU A 23 -16.68 -18.21 -19.97
C LEU A 23 -17.90 -17.81 -19.14
N THR A 24 -18.45 -16.60 -19.37
CA THR A 24 -19.67 -16.14 -18.71
C THR A 24 -20.86 -17.08 -18.96
N ASP A 25 -21.07 -17.50 -20.21
CA ASP A 25 -22.14 -18.41 -20.59
C ASP A 25 -21.97 -19.80 -19.95
N TYR A 26 -20.71 -20.26 -19.82
CA TYR A 26 -20.39 -21.55 -19.19
C TYR A 26 -20.69 -21.51 -17.68
N VAL A 27 -20.15 -20.52 -16.95
CA VAL A 27 -20.36 -20.38 -15.50
C VAL A 27 -21.87 -20.21 -15.20
N SER A 28 -22.54 -19.35 -15.95
CA SER A 28 -24.02 -19.19 -15.87
C SER A 28 -24.77 -20.49 -16.15
N GLY A 29 -24.35 -21.26 -17.17
CA GLY A 29 -24.92 -22.56 -17.52
C GLY A 29 -24.81 -23.60 -16.39
N ARG A 30 -23.78 -23.49 -15.54
CA ARG A 30 -23.58 -24.31 -14.32
C ARG A 30 -24.40 -23.80 -13.13
N ASN A 31 -25.11 -22.69 -13.29
CA ASN A 31 -25.86 -21.97 -12.23
C ASN A 31 -25.00 -21.44 -11.09
N VAL A 32 -23.66 -21.34 -11.26
CA VAL A 32 -22.73 -20.89 -10.24
C VAL A 32 -22.89 -19.40 -9.99
N VAL A 33 -22.84 -19.00 -8.73
CA VAL A 33 -22.79 -17.60 -8.30
C VAL A 33 -21.32 -17.17 -8.31
N ALA A 34 -20.98 -16.28 -9.25
CA ALA A 34 -19.62 -15.84 -9.45
C ALA A 34 -19.55 -14.38 -9.90
N GLN A 35 -18.39 -13.77 -9.74
CA GLN A 35 -17.97 -12.55 -10.42
C GLN A 35 -16.76 -12.86 -11.26
N LEU A 36 -16.75 -12.37 -12.50
CA LEU A 36 -15.59 -12.44 -13.39
C LEU A 36 -15.06 -11.02 -13.60
N GLU A 37 -13.74 -10.90 -13.61
CA GLU A 37 -13.00 -9.65 -13.75
C GLU A 37 -12.03 -9.78 -14.93
N TRP A 38 -12.23 -8.92 -15.94
CA TRP A 38 -11.45 -8.96 -17.16
C TRP A 38 -10.35 -7.91 -17.14
N PHE A 39 -9.13 -8.34 -17.43
CA PHE A 39 -7.97 -7.46 -17.55
C PHE A 39 -7.89 -6.96 -18.99
N PRO A 40 -8.12 -5.65 -19.28
CA PRO A 40 -8.15 -5.13 -20.66
C PRO A 40 -6.87 -5.42 -21.45
N ASN A 41 -5.72 -5.39 -20.77
CA ASN A 41 -4.40 -5.60 -21.37
C ASN A 41 -3.93 -7.05 -21.31
N SER A 42 -4.73 -7.97 -20.80
CA SER A 42 -4.39 -9.38 -20.61
C SER A 42 -5.59 -10.26 -20.96
N PRO A 43 -5.95 -10.38 -22.24
CA PRO A 43 -7.14 -11.12 -22.62
C PRO A 43 -7.09 -12.60 -22.24
N GLY A 44 -5.89 -13.14 -21.96
CA GLY A 44 -5.71 -14.51 -21.48
C GLY A 44 -5.87 -14.68 -19.95
N MET A 45 -6.15 -13.61 -19.21
CA MET A 45 -6.26 -13.66 -17.75
C MET A 45 -7.61 -13.12 -17.29
N VAL A 46 -8.28 -13.87 -16.40
CA VAL A 46 -9.57 -13.48 -15.82
C VAL A 46 -9.55 -13.75 -14.33
N GLY A 47 -9.83 -12.72 -13.54
CA GLY A 47 -10.14 -12.87 -12.13
C GLY A 47 -11.49 -13.55 -11.96
N ILE A 48 -11.61 -14.43 -10.99
CA ILE A 48 -12.85 -15.10 -10.64
C ILE A 48 -13.07 -15.06 -9.14
N ARG A 49 -14.29 -14.71 -8.73
CA ARG A 49 -14.75 -14.81 -7.34
C ARG A 49 -15.95 -15.74 -7.31
N VAL A 50 -15.95 -16.70 -6.41
CA VAL A 50 -17.04 -17.66 -6.27
C VAL A 50 -17.53 -17.73 -4.82
N ALA A 51 -18.83 -17.95 -4.65
CA ALA A 51 -19.38 -18.25 -3.34
C ALA A 51 -19.17 -19.74 -3.02
N VAL A 52 -18.52 -20.05 -1.89
CA VAL A 52 -18.19 -21.41 -1.45
C VAL A 52 -18.72 -21.64 -0.04
N SER A 53 -19.26 -22.83 0.25
CA SER A 53 -19.61 -23.29 1.57
C SER A 53 -19.16 -24.74 1.76
N GLY A 54 -18.27 -24.98 2.72
CA GLY A 54 -17.58 -26.26 2.86
C GLY A 54 -16.74 -26.56 1.60
N ASP A 55 -17.05 -27.69 0.97
CA ASP A 55 -16.40 -28.15 -0.26
C ASP A 55 -17.25 -27.94 -1.53
N HIS A 56 -18.31 -27.12 -1.48
CA HIS A 56 -19.23 -26.90 -2.59
C HIS A 56 -19.28 -25.44 -3.04
N VAL A 57 -19.39 -25.22 -4.36
CA VAL A 57 -19.69 -23.90 -4.92
C VAL A 57 -21.18 -23.58 -4.77
N GLY A 58 -21.49 -22.31 -4.56
CA GLY A 58 -22.85 -21.81 -4.45
C GLY A 58 -23.54 -21.71 -5.82
N ILE A 59 -24.75 -22.25 -5.93
CA ILE A 59 -25.56 -22.13 -7.13
C ILE A 59 -26.92 -21.50 -6.86
N LEU A 60 -27.40 -20.74 -7.85
CA LEU A 60 -28.75 -20.20 -7.90
C LEU A 60 -29.50 -20.78 -9.10
N THR A 61 -30.61 -21.48 -8.83
CA THR A 61 -31.44 -22.09 -9.88
C THR A 61 -32.76 -21.37 -10.03
N ALA A 62 -33.42 -21.54 -11.19
CA ALA A 62 -34.72 -20.95 -11.45
C ALA A 62 -35.83 -21.43 -10.46
N LYS A 63 -35.62 -22.59 -9.83
CA LYS A 63 -36.60 -23.22 -8.94
C LYS A 63 -36.45 -22.86 -7.47
N LYS A 64 -35.25 -22.44 -7.04
CA LYS A 64 -34.94 -22.10 -5.66
C LYS A 64 -34.41 -20.66 -5.59
N PRO A 65 -35.05 -19.78 -4.78
CA PRO A 65 -34.66 -18.39 -4.68
C PRO A 65 -33.36 -18.22 -3.89
N ASP A 66 -33.05 -19.16 -3.01
CA ASP A 66 -31.88 -19.10 -2.13
C ASP A 66 -30.70 -19.83 -2.73
N ILE A 67 -29.49 -19.38 -2.37
CA ILE A 67 -28.24 -20.05 -2.71
C ILE A 67 -28.20 -21.43 -2.03
N HIS A 68 -27.70 -22.44 -2.73
CA HIS A 68 -27.52 -23.78 -2.21
C HIS A 68 -26.30 -24.46 -2.80
N ALA A 69 -25.87 -25.57 -2.18
CA ALA A 69 -24.70 -26.33 -2.60
C ALA A 69 -24.85 -26.85 -4.03
N GLY A 70 -23.88 -26.58 -4.85
CA GLY A 70 -23.71 -27.04 -6.23
C GLY A 70 -22.71 -28.20 -6.33
N PRO A 71 -21.91 -28.26 -7.42
CA PRO A 71 -20.84 -29.24 -7.56
C PRO A 71 -19.79 -29.04 -6.47
N THR A 72 -18.93 -30.04 -6.26
CA THR A 72 -17.78 -29.84 -5.38
C THR A 72 -16.85 -28.77 -5.96
N PHE A 73 -16.15 -28.09 -5.07
CA PHE A 73 -15.29 -26.98 -5.47
C PHE A 73 -14.17 -27.46 -6.42
N ILE A 74 -13.59 -28.63 -6.12
CA ILE A 74 -12.55 -29.22 -6.98
C ILE A 74 -13.11 -29.65 -8.34
N ASP A 75 -14.30 -30.28 -8.40
CA ASP A 75 -14.90 -30.65 -9.68
C ASP A 75 -15.16 -29.42 -10.56
N PHE A 76 -15.57 -28.30 -9.93
CA PHE A 76 -15.80 -27.05 -10.66
C PHE A 76 -14.50 -26.49 -11.25
N ILE A 77 -13.38 -26.52 -10.50
CA ILE A 77 -12.06 -26.06 -10.95
C ILE A 77 -11.57 -26.96 -12.08
N GLU A 78 -11.66 -28.29 -11.93
CA GLU A 78 -11.24 -29.26 -12.94
C GLU A 78 -12.04 -29.08 -14.26
N GLU A 79 -13.36 -28.93 -14.16
CA GLU A 79 -14.22 -28.69 -15.30
C GLU A 79 -13.91 -27.38 -16.03
N LEU A 80 -13.57 -26.30 -15.30
CA LEU A 80 -13.13 -25.04 -15.90
C LEU A 80 -11.80 -25.23 -16.64
N ALA A 81 -10.81 -25.84 -15.98
CA ALA A 81 -9.48 -26.07 -16.54
C ALA A 81 -9.56 -26.94 -17.82
N ASP A 82 -10.31 -28.05 -17.78
CA ASP A 82 -10.49 -28.94 -18.93
C ASP A 82 -11.24 -28.25 -20.07
N LYS A 83 -12.28 -27.45 -19.74
CA LYS A 83 -13.13 -26.80 -20.74
C LYS A 83 -12.41 -25.73 -21.54
N PHE A 84 -11.55 -24.97 -20.87
CA PHE A 84 -10.87 -23.81 -21.47
C PHE A 84 -9.40 -24.07 -21.75
N SER A 85 -8.88 -25.30 -21.51
CA SER A 85 -7.44 -25.64 -21.58
C SER A 85 -6.62 -24.58 -20.79
N ALA A 86 -7.02 -24.36 -19.53
CA ALA A 86 -6.58 -23.26 -18.71
C ALA A 86 -5.82 -23.76 -17.48
N GLU A 87 -4.97 -22.91 -16.94
CA GLU A 87 -4.60 -22.95 -15.52
C GLU A 87 -5.70 -22.22 -14.72
N VAL A 88 -6.21 -22.88 -13.71
CA VAL A 88 -7.24 -22.32 -12.81
C VAL A 88 -6.75 -22.43 -11.39
N MET A 89 -6.56 -21.29 -10.72
CA MET A 89 -6.23 -21.19 -9.30
C MET A 89 -7.35 -20.44 -8.60
N ILE A 90 -8.00 -21.05 -7.61
CA ILE A 90 -9.04 -20.39 -6.79
C ILE A 90 -8.81 -20.78 -5.33
N GLY A 91 -8.52 -19.81 -4.46
CA GLY A 91 -8.04 -20.07 -3.11
C GLY A 91 -6.76 -20.91 -3.14
N ASP A 92 -6.72 -21.93 -2.28
CA ASP A 92 -5.59 -22.87 -2.16
C ASP A 92 -5.60 -24.00 -3.21
N MET A 93 -6.60 -24.02 -4.10
CA MET A 93 -6.76 -25.09 -5.09
C MET A 93 -6.36 -24.60 -6.47
N GLY A 94 -5.55 -25.44 -7.18
CA GLY A 94 -5.09 -25.15 -8.52
C GLY A 94 -5.10 -26.39 -9.42
N VAL A 95 -5.49 -26.22 -10.67
CA VAL A 95 -5.43 -27.25 -11.73
C VAL A 95 -4.86 -26.61 -12.99
N ASP A 96 -3.79 -27.19 -13.52
CA ASP A 96 -3.15 -26.77 -14.75
C ASP A 96 -3.52 -27.72 -15.91
N ARG A 97 -4.08 -27.15 -16.97
CA ARG A 97 -4.41 -27.80 -18.24
C ARG A 97 -3.95 -26.96 -19.44
N LEU A 98 -2.95 -26.09 -19.23
CA LEU A 98 -2.36 -25.33 -20.33
C LEU A 98 -1.76 -26.28 -21.38
N PRO A 99 -1.77 -25.90 -22.66
CA PRO A 99 -1.09 -26.65 -23.70
C PRO A 99 0.42 -26.78 -23.47
N GLU A 100 1.03 -27.90 -23.91
CA GLU A 100 2.49 -28.09 -23.80
C GLU A 100 3.25 -26.88 -24.39
N GLY A 101 4.16 -26.28 -23.60
CA GLY A 101 5.00 -25.16 -24.01
C GLY A 101 4.39 -23.77 -23.77
N VAL A 102 3.16 -23.67 -23.32
CA VAL A 102 2.56 -22.41 -22.88
C VAL A 102 2.80 -22.27 -21.38
N THR A 103 3.30 -21.11 -20.96
CA THR A 103 3.50 -20.79 -19.54
C THR A 103 2.69 -19.57 -19.16
N PRO A 104 2.22 -19.45 -17.90
CA PRO A 104 1.51 -18.27 -17.43
C PRO A 104 2.25 -16.97 -17.69
N ASP A 105 3.58 -16.95 -17.54
CA ASP A 105 4.42 -15.78 -17.78
C ASP A 105 4.36 -15.27 -19.23
N GLN A 106 4.10 -16.16 -20.20
CA GLN A 106 3.95 -15.79 -21.62
C GLN A 106 2.58 -15.16 -21.91
N LEU A 107 1.60 -15.44 -21.06
CA LEU A 107 0.23 -14.95 -21.15
C LEU A 107 0.00 -13.73 -20.25
N ALA A 108 0.94 -13.48 -19.32
CA ALA A 108 0.94 -12.27 -18.52
C ALA A 108 1.02 -11.03 -19.45
N PRO A 109 0.38 -9.92 -19.06
CA PRO A 109 0.50 -8.71 -19.85
C PRO A 109 1.97 -8.37 -20.04
N ALA A 110 2.37 -8.08 -21.26
CA ALA A 110 3.61 -7.36 -21.44
C ALA A 110 3.49 -6.07 -20.64
N GLU A 111 4.42 -5.83 -19.72
CA GLU A 111 4.49 -4.55 -19.01
C GLU A 111 4.47 -3.45 -20.08
N GLN A 112 3.29 -2.89 -20.32
CA GLN A 112 3.17 -1.72 -21.16
C GLN A 112 3.69 -0.57 -20.31
N ALA A 113 4.89 -0.12 -20.62
CA ALA A 113 5.38 1.12 -20.06
C ALA A 113 4.29 2.18 -20.30
N SER A 114 3.73 2.72 -19.25
CA SER A 114 2.77 3.82 -19.36
C SER A 114 3.48 5.02 -19.98
N ASP A 115 2.77 5.82 -20.77
CA ASP A 115 3.32 7.03 -21.38
C ASP A 115 3.67 8.15 -20.35
N GLY A 116 3.66 7.86 -19.06
CA GLY A 116 3.94 8.82 -18.00
C GLY A 116 4.30 8.17 -16.66
N PRO A 117 4.75 8.97 -15.69
CA PRO A 117 5.08 8.45 -14.36
C PRO A 117 3.81 7.94 -13.66
N MET A 118 3.93 6.81 -12.99
CA MET A 118 2.91 6.30 -12.08
C MET A 118 2.75 7.29 -10.90
N ARG A 119 1.51 7.70 -10.62
CA ARG A 119 1.18 8.59 -9.50
C ARG A 119 0.58 7.82 -8.36
N ILE A 120 1.16 8.01 -7.19
CA ILE A 120 0.73 7.31 -5.97
C ILE A 120 0.33 8.32 -4.90
N VAL A 121 -0.71 7.96 -4.16
CA VAL A 121 -1.13 8.64 -2.92
C VAL A 121 -1.28 7.58 -1.85
N GLU A 122 -0.41 7.57 -0.87
CA GLU A 122 -0.51 6.70 0.28
C GLU A 122 -1.09 7.42 1.49
N ILE A 123 -2.06 6.80 2.14
CA ILE A 123 -2.71 7.31 3.35
C ILE A 123 -2.34 6.40 4.50
N SER A 124 -1.56 6.91 5.44
CA SER A 124 -1.05 6.16 6.59
C SER A 124 -0.94 7.04 7.84
N GLU A 125 -0.45 6.46 8.92
CA GLU A 125 -0.11 7.16 10.17
C GLU A 125 1.39 7.48 10.26
N THR A 126 2.09 7.45 9.13
CA THR A 126 3.53 7.72 9.04
C THR A 126 3.86 9.08 9.66
N PRO A 127 4.78 9.16 10.63
CA PRO A 127 5.15 10.41 11.26
C PRO A 127 5.78 11.40 10.26
N ALA A 128 5.44 12.69 10.34
CA ALA A 128 6.03 13.72 9.47
C ALA A 128 7.56 13.73 9.52
N SER A 129 8.14 13.38 10.67
CA SER A 129 9.60 13.28 10.84
C SER A 129 10.26 12.14 10.06
N ALA A 130 9.51 11.10 9.66
CA ALA A 130 10.03 10.00 8.84
C ALA A 130 10.10 10.34 7.35
N ILE A 131 9.21 11.22 6.86
CA ILE A 131 9.01 11.47 5.43
C ILE A 131 10.26 12.00 4.70
N PRO A 132 11.08 12.94 5.23
CA PRO A 132 12.31 13.35 4.56
C PRO A 132 13.31 12.21 4.35
N LEU A 133 13.34 11.22 5.28
CA LEU A 133 14.18 10.04 5.15
C LEU A 133 13.61 9.09 4.10
N LEU A 134 12.30 8.88 4.08
CA LEU A 134 11.63 8.10 3.03
C LEU A 134 11.95 8.67 1.65
N ALA A 135 11.75 9.97 1.42
CA ALA A 135 12.09 10.62 0.15
C ALA A 135 13.55 10.40 -0.26
N ALA A 136 14.49 10.44 0.71
CA ALA A 136 15.91 10.24 0.44
C ALA A 136 16.28 8.78 0.17
N PHE A 137 15.63 7.81 0.84
CA PHE A 137 15.87 6.38 0.65
C PHE A 137 15.28 5.88 -0.66
N GLU A 138 14.06 6.28 -0.97
CA GLU A 138 13.38 5.89 -2.20
C GLU A 138 13.88 6.67 -3.42
N GLY A 139 14.57 7.77 -3.21
CA GLY A 139 15.10 8.60 -4.28
C GLY A 139 14.04 9.36 -5.07
N VAL A 140 12.84 9.54 -4.49
CA VAL A 140 11.72 10.27 -5.10
C VAL A 140 11.27 11.44 -4.24
N ASP A 141 10.79 12.47 -4.90
CA ASP A 141 10.20 13.62 -4.22
C ASP A 141 8.84 13.24 -3.64
N ILE A 142 8.56 13.64 -2.40
CA ILE A 142 7.30 13.35 -1.71
C ILE A 142 6.63 14.67 -1.31
N ALA A 143 5.36 14.81 -1.64
CA ALA A 143 4.50 15.83 -1.05
C ALA A 143 3.70 15.22 0.10
N ASP A 144 3.76 15.84 1.26
CA ASP A 144 3.15 15.39 2.50
C ASP A 144 1.98 16.31 2.86
N LEU A 145 0.78 15.76 2.88
CA LEU A 145 -0.45 16.45 3.21
C LEU A 145 -1.00 15.91 4.54
N GLU A 146 -1.09 16.75 5.55
CA GLU A 146 -1.72 16.39 6.81
C GLU A 146 -3.22 16.24 6.66
N LEU A 147 -3.76 15.12 7.12
CA LEU A 147 -5.19 14.80 7.12
C LEU A 147 -5.75 14.85 8.55
N SER A 148 -7.03 14.60 8.70
CA SER A 148 -7.66 14.47 10.00
C SER A 148 -7.23 13.19 10.75
N ALA A 149 -7.43 13.15 12.06
CA ALA A 149 -7.19 11.98 12.91
C ALA A 149 -5.76 11.42 12.89
N GLY A 150 -4.75 12.28 12.68
CA GLY A 150 -3.34 11.89 12.70
C GLY A 150 -2.86 11.17 11.44
N LYS A 151 -3.72 11.00 10.45
CA LYS A 151 -3.34 10.43 9.15
C LYS A 151 -2.70 11.47 8.23
N ARG A 152 -1.91 10.98 7.30
CA ARG A 152 -1.21 11.78 6.29
C ARG A 152 -1.42 11.16 4.92
N ALA A 153 -1.48 12.00 3.88
CA ALA A 153 -1.39 11.54 2.51
C ALA A 153 0.01 11.89 1.97
N LEU A 154 0.74 10.87 1.56
CA LEU A 154 2.05 10.96 0.93
C LEU A 154 1.88 10.79 -0.57
N LEU A 155 2.19 11.83 -1.33
CA LEU A 155 2.04 11.82 -2.78
C LEU A 155 3.41 11.76 -3.43
N ALA A 156 3.58 10.88 -4.43
CA ALA A 156 4.83 10.75 -5.16
C ALA A 156 4.61 10.31 -6.61
N GLU A 157 5.51 10.73 -7.50
CA GLU A 157 5.63 10.23 -8.86
C GLU A 157 6.73 9.17 -8.91
N ILE A 158 6.37 7.97 -9.35
CA ILE A 158 7.26 6.82 -9.39
C ILE A 158 7.69 6.56 -10.82
N PRO A 159 8.99 6.50 -11.10
CA PRO A 159 9.47 6.16 -12.43
C PRO A 159 9.17 4.69 -12.74
N ASP A 160 8.89 4.37 -14.00
CA ASP A 160 8.57 3.02 -14.51
C ASP A 160 9.61 1.94 -14.14
N SER A 161 10.84 2.36 -13.83
CA SER A 161 11.92 1.45 -13.43
C SER A 161 11.93 1.09 -11.94
N ALA A 162 11.10 1.76 -11.13
CA ALA A 162 10.96 1.43 -9.72
C ALA A 162 10.00 0.25 -9.59
N GLY A 163 10.47 -0.84 -9.01
CA GLY A 163 9.64 -2.01 -8.71
C GLY A 163 8.49 -1.69 -7.74
N SER A 164 8.06 -2.64 -6.93
CA SER A 164 6.99 -2.43 -5.95
C SER A 164 7.29 -1.23 -5.05
N TRP A 165 6.30 -0.39 -4.86
CA TRP A 165 6.38 0.80 -4.04
C TRP A 165 5.50 0.68 -2.79
N ASN A 166 6.13 0.83 -1.63
CA ASN A 166 5.43 0.87 -0.34
C ASN A 166 6.28 1.68 0.63
N PHE A 167 5.95 2.94 0.87
CA PHE A 167 6.77 3.77 1.74
C PHE A 167 6.12 4.19 3.06
N GLY A 168 4.83 3.99 3.23
CA GLY A 168 4.13 4.29 4.47
C GLY A 168 4.17 3.15 5.48
N ASP A 169 3.90 3.48 6.74
CA ASP A 169 3.68 2.47 7.78
C ASP A 169 2.32 1.80 7.58
N VAL A 170 2.28 0.47 7.70
CA VAL A 170 1.01 -0.28 7.69
C VAL A 170 0.24 -0.09 9.00
N PRO A 171 -1.11 -0.04 8.99
CA PRO A 171 -1.98 -0.16 7.83
C PRO A 171 -1.97 1.09 6.96
N LEU A 172 -1.95 0.91 5.65
CA LEU A 172 -1.98 1.99 4.69
C LEU A 172 -3.00 1.74 3.56
N ILE A 173 -3.48 2.83 2.96
CA ILE A 173 -4.24 2.80 1.72
C ILE A 173 -3.39 3.43 0.64
N SER A 174 -3.22 2.74 -0.48
CA SER A 174 -2.50 3.24 -1.64
C SER A 174 -3.47 3.47 -2.79
N LEU A 175 -3.55 4.70 -3.31
CA LEU A 175 -4.24 5.06 -4.54
C LEU A 175 -3.21 5.19 -5.64
N VAL A 176 -3.37 4.42 -6.69
CA VAL A 176 -2.41 4.36 -7.80
C VAL A 176 -3.10 4.74 -9.10
N ALA A 177 -2.54 5.71 -9.80
CA ALA A 177 -2.95 6.08 -11.15
C ALA A 177 -1.76 5.88 -12.11
N ASP A 178 -1.98 5.05 -13.13
CA ASP A 178 -1.01 4.72 -14.17
C ASP A 178 -1.71 4.77 -15.54
N GLY A 179 -1.42 5.81 -16.30
CA GLY A 179 -2.15 6.11 -17.53
C GLY A 179 -3.66 6.21 -17.29
N ASP A 180 -4.43 5.35 -17.96
CA ASP A 180 -5.89 5.26 -17.80
C ASP A 180 -6.32 4.32 -16.67
N SER A 181 -5.38 3.65 -16.01
CA SER A 181 -5.64 2.73 -14.90
C SER A 181 -5.71 3.49 -13.57
N PHE A 182 -6.73 3.17 -12.78
CA PHE A 182 -6.86 3.65 -11.41
C PHE A 182 -7.17 2.48 -10.50
N GLN A 183 -6.38 2.34 -9.44
CA GLN A 183 -6.46 1.24 -8.50
C GLN A 183 -6.37 1.75 -7.07
N VAL A 184 -6.94 1.00 -6.14
CA VAL A 184 -6.77 1.22 -4.70
C VAL A 184 -6.40 -0.08 -4.03
N PHE A 185 -5.51 0.02 -3.05
CA PHE A 185 -5.06 -1.08 -2.21
C PHE A 185 -5.21 -0.69 -0.75
N LEU A 186 -5.75 -1.59 0.06
CA LEU A 186 -5.63 -1.55 1.51
C LEU A 186 -4.63 -2.63 1.91
N ILE A 187 -3.57 -2.23 2.59
CA ILE A 187 -2.50 -3.09 3.08
C ILE A 187 -2.54 -2.98 4.60
N GLU A 188 -3.03 -4.03 5.27
CA GLU A 188 -3.20 -4.03 6.74
C GLU A 188 -1.93 -4.46 7.45
N ASP A 189 -1.16 -5.35 6.85
CA ASP A 189 0.10 -5.89 7.36
C ASP A 189 1.05 -6.26 6.23
N ASP A 190 2.17 -6.90 6.55
CA ASP A 190 3.19 -7.32 5.56
C ASP A 190 2.82 -8.60 4.79
N ASP A 191 1.64 -9.18 5.02
CA ASP A 191 1.17 -10.37 4.33
C ASP A 191 0.40 -9.97 3.05
N PRO A 192 0.93 -10.26 1.86
CA PRO A 192 0.26 -9.92 0.62
C PRO A 192 -1.09 -10.64 0.41
N GLU A 193 -1.35 -11.74 1.13
CA GLU A 193 -2.62 -12.46 1.04
C GLU A 193 -3.77 -11.71 1.73
N THR A 194 -3.47 -10.77 2.62
CA THR A 194 -4.46 -9.93 3.32
C THR A 194 -4.78 -8.63 2.59
N MET A 195 -4.09 -8.35 1.49
CA MET A 195 -4.28 -7.12 0.72
C MET A 195 -5.65 -7.09 0.06
N VAL A 196 -6.41 -6.02 0.32
CA VAL A 196 -7.69 -5.75 -0.36
C VAL A 196 -7.47 -4.77 -1.50
N THR A 197 -7.97 -5.09 -2.69
CA THR A 197 -7.75 -4.26 -3.88
C THR A 197 -9.03 -4.04 -4.68
N TYR A 198 -9.12 -2.87 -5.33
CA TYR A 198 -10.13 -2.59 -6.35
C TYR A 198 -9.51 -1.83 -7.53
N ASN A 199 -9.86 -2.23 -8.75
CA ASN A 199 -9.33 -1.66 -9.99
C ASN A 199 -10.45 -1.21 -10.92
N TRP A 200 -10.55 0.11 -11.16
CA TRP A 200 -11.55 0.71 -12.06
C TRP A 200 -11.31 0.41 -13.55
N GLY A 201 -10.11 -0.03 -13.90
CA GLY A 201 -9.76 -0.42 -15.27
C GLY A 201 -10.29 -1.79 -15.67
N MET A 202 -10.77 -2.60 -14.73
CA MET A 202 -11.33 -3.92 -15.02
C MET A 202 -12.80 -3.87 -15.41
N GLU A 203 -13.18 -4.76 -16.30
CA GLU A 203 -14.59 -5.03 -16.61
C GLU A 203 -15.08 -6.15 -15.71
N GLU A 204 -16.12 -5.90 -14.92
CA GLU A 204 -16.71 -6.86 -14.00
C GLU A 204 -18.04 -7.38 -14.54
N VAL A 205 -18.25 -8.69 -14.42
CA VAL A 205 -19.51 -9.35 -14.74
C VAL A 205 -19.95 -10.22 -13.58
N THR A 206 -21.01 -9.81 -12.88
CA THR A 206 -21.63 -10.62 -11.83
C THR A 206 -22.60 -11.62 -12.43
N ILE A 207 -22.45 -12.89 -12.07
CA ILE A 207 -23.23 -14.03 -12.55
C ILE A 207 -24.09 -14.56 -11.40
N PRO A 208 -25.41 -14.27 -11.38
CA PRO A 208 -26.33 -14.80 -10.37
C PRO A 208 -26.89 -16.17 -10.79
N GLY A 209 -26.01 -17.08 -11.18
CA GLY A 209 -26.42 -18.37 -11.73
C GLY A 209 -27.30 -18.24 -12.97
N LYS A 210 -28.35 -19.08 -13.11
CA LYS A 210 -29.27 -19.08 -14.24
C LYS A 210 -30.36 -17.97 -14.17
N ARG A 211 -30.33 -17.16 -13.11
CA ARG A 211 -31.34 -16.12 -12.87
C ARG A 211 -30.90 -14.72 -13.30
N GLY A 212 -30.03 -14.62 -14.29
CA GLY A 212 -29.28 -13.39 -14.67
C GLY A 212 -30.13 -12.11 -14.93
N LYS A 213 -31.46 -12.23 -15.06
CA LYS A 213 -32.37 -11.08 -15.21
C LYS A 213 -33.19 -10.79 -13.96
N ASP A 214 -33.03 -11.56 -12.90
CA ASP A 214 -33.76 -11.38 -11.66
C ASP A 214 -32.99 -10.40 -10.75
N PRO A 215 -33.56 -9.23 -10.42
CA PRO A 215 -32.89 -8.23 -9.61
C PRO A 215 -32.52 -8.74 -8.21
N GLN A 216 -33.34 -9.60 -7.61
CA GLN A 216 -33.07 -10.16 -6.28
C GLN A 216 -31.87 -11.12 -6.31
N ALA A 217 -31.82 -11.98 -7.36
CA ALA A 217 -30.70 -12.89 -7.55
C ALA A 217 -29.39 -12.13 -7.84
N LEU A 218 -29.47 -11.07 -8.63
CA LEU A 218 -28.31 -10.21 -8.90
C LEU A 218 -27.83 -9.50 -7.63
N GLN A 219 -28.74 -8.97 -6.83
CA GLN A 219 -28.41 -8.36 -5.55
C GLN A 219 -27.75 -9.35 -4.58
N LEU A 220 -28.29 -10.58 -4.49
CA LEU A 220 -27.70 -11.63 -3.67
C LEU A 220 -26.29 -12.01 -4.16
N ALA A 221 -26.10 -12.14 -5.47
CA ALA A 221 -24.78 -12.41 -6.05
C ALA A 221 -23.79 -11.29 -5.75
N HIS A 222 -24.17 -10.02 -5.89
CA HIS A 222 -23.33 -8.89 -5.51
C HIS A 222 -22.96 -8.90 -4.03
N GLN A 223 -23.87 -9.29 -3.15
CA GLN A 223 -23.58 -9.41 -1.71
C GLN A 223 -22.61 -10.54 -1.38
N LEU A 224 -22.57 -11.60 -2.19
CA LEU A 224 -21.75 -12.78 -1.92
C LEU A 224 -20.37 -12.74 -2.58
N VAL A 225 -20.30 -12.19 -3.80
CA VAL A 225 -19.06 -12.23 -4.61
C VAL A 225 -18.66 -10.88 -5.19
N GLY A 226 -19.43 -9.83 -4.95
CA GLY A 226 -19.15 -8.48 -5.46
C GLY A 226 -18.05 -7.76 -4.68
N SER A 227 -17.61 -6.64 -5.22
CA SER A 227 -16.51 -5.82 -4.69
C SER A 227 -16.97 -4.81 -3.61
N ASP A 228 -18.26 -4.77 -3.27
CA ASP A 228 -18.77 -3.80 -2.28
C ASP A 228 -18.11 -3.95 -0.90
N ASP A 229 -17.80 -5.19 -0.49
CA ASP A 229 -17.16 -5.45 0.80
C ASP A 229 -15.70 -5.01 0.80
N ASP A 230 -15.01 -5.09 -0.33
CA ASP A 230 -13.65 -4.59 -0.49
C ASP A 230 -13.62 -3.06 -0.32
N ILE A 231 -14.55 -2.37 -0.97
CA ILE A 231 -14.71 -0.91 -0.82
C ILE A 231 -15.08 -0.54 0.62
N ARG A 232 -15.93 -1.34 1.30
CA ARG A 232 -16.24 -1.12 2.73
C ARG A 232 -15.02 -1.28 3.62
N ALA A 233 -14.19 -2.30 3.36
CA ALA A 233 -12.95 -2.52 4.10
C ALA A 233 -11.99 -1.33 3.91
N ILE A 234 -11.77 -0.89 2.68
CA ILE A 234 -10.93 0.26 2.35
C ILE A 234 -11.43 1.54 3.05
N CYS A 235 -12.73 1.83 2.94
CA CYS A 235 -13.32 2.99 3.60
C CYS A 235 -13.26 2.89 5.14
N GLY A 236 -13.39 1.67 5.68
CA GLY A 236 -13.30 1.42 7.12
C GLY A 236 -11.96 1.82 7.74
N ALA A 237 -10.89 1.83 6.97
CA ALA A 237 -9.58 2.28 7.38
C ALA A 237 -9.41 3.82 7.40
N ILE A 238 -10.37 4.59 6.87
CA ILE A 238 -10.34 6.07 6.86
C ILE A 238 -11.51 6.62 7.70
N PRO A 239 -11.25 7.23 8.85
CA PRO A 239 -12.31 7.85 9.64
C PRO A 239 -13.06 8.94 8.86
N GLY A 240 -14.39 8.79 8.76
CA GLY A 240 -15.26 9.76 8.11
C GLY A 240 -15.40 9.56 6.58
N ALA A 241 -14.89 8.49 6.00
CA ALA A 241 -15.16 8.13 4.62
C ALA A 241 -16.66 7.85 4.40
N ASP A 242 -17.17 8.28 3.24
CA ASP A 242 -18.56 8.00 2.82
C ASP A 242 -18.58 6.71 2.01
N VAL A 243 -18.91 5.60 2.70
CA VAL A 243 -18.92 4.24 2.12
C VAL A 243 -19.88 4.12 0.94
N GLU A 244 -21.08 4.73 1.04
CA GLU A 244 -22.08 4.62 -0.03
C GLU A 244 -21.67 5.41 -1.27
N ALA A 245 -21.05 6.59 -1.10
CA ALA A 245 -20.47 7.35 -2.20
C ALA A 245 -19.28 6.60 -2.82
N ALA A 246 -18.43 5.94 -2.03
CA ALA A 246 -17.32 5.13 -2.52
C ALA A 246 -17.81 3.94 -3.35
N ILE A 247 -18.80 3.19 -2.87
CA ILE A 247 -19.45 2.11 -3.65
C ILE A 247 -20.08 2.67 -4.93
N ALA A 248 -20.73 3.82 -4.87
CA ALA A 248 -21.31 4.42 -6.08
C ALA A 248 -20.24 4.79 -7.12
N SER A 249 -19.03 5.15 -6.70
CA SER A 249 -17.91 5.49 -7.60
C SER A 249 -17.42 4.30 -8.43
N THR A 250 -17.62 3.04 -7.98
CA THR A 250 -17.23 1.85 -8.75
C THR A 250 -17.99 1.69 -10.06
N ARG A 251 -19.15 2.35 -10.17
CA ARG A 251 -19.98 2.38 -11.39
C ARG A 251 -19.54 3.44 -12.40
N LEU A 252 -18.64 4.33 -11.99
CA LEU A 252 -18.06 5.37 -12.84
C LEU A 252 -16.79 4.86 -13.51
N ARG A 253 -16.29 5.60 -14.51
CA ARG A 253 -15.05 5.26 -15.21
C ARG A 253 -14.20 6.53 -15.41
N GLY A 254 -12.90 6.32 -15.60
CA GLY A 254 -11.95 7.40 -15.90
C GLY A 254 -11.91 8.50 -14.83
N PRO A 255 -11.74 9.77 -15.22
CA PRO A 255 -11.57 10.89 -14.29
C PRO A 255 -12.70 11.10 -13.30
N GLU A 256 -13.94 10.75 -13.67
CA GLU A 256 -15.10 10.86 -12.79
C GLU A 256 -15.02 9.87 -11.64
N ALA A 257 -14.57 8.63 -11.90
CA ALA A 257 -14.36 7.62 -10.88
C ALA A 257 -13.31 8.05 -9.86
N VAL A 258 -12.14 8.51 -10.33
CA VAL A 258 -11.06 9.01 -9.47
C VAL A 258 -11.57 10.15 -8.57
N SER A 259 -12.22 11.14 -9.16
CA SER A 259 -12.71 12.31 -8.42
C SER A 259 -13.78 11.93 -7.39
N ALA A 260 -14.70 11.05 -7.74
CA ALA A 260 -15.78 10.59 -6.87
C ALA A 260 -15.21 9.77 -5.70
N PHE A 261 -14.31 8.83 -5.97
CA PHE A 261 -13.71 7.99 -4.93
C PHE A 261 -12.84 8.79 -3.96
N VAL A 262 -11.95 9.64 -4.47
CA VAL A 262 -11.12 10.54 -3.64
C VAL A 262 -11.98 11.42 -2.75
N SER A 263 -13.09 11.96 -3.29
CA SER A 263 -14.06 12.75 -2.51
C SER A 263 -14.76 11.91 -1.43
N ALA A 264 -15.14 10.66 -1.75
CA ALA A 264 -15.79 9.74 -0.81
C ALA A 264 -14.86 9.36 0.35
N LEU A 265 -13.55 9.30 0.13
CA LEU A 265 -12.55 9.13 1.18
C LEU A 265 -12.34 10.40 2.03
N GLY A 266 -13.01 11.51 1.73
CA GLY A 266 -12.85 12.78 2.44
C GLY A 266 -11.55 13.52 2.12
N LEU A 267 -10.86 13.14 1.04
CA LEU A 267 -9.63 13.79 0.62
C LEU A 267 -9.92 15.08 -0.14
N PRO A 268 -9.00 16.07 -0.09
CA PRO A 268 -9.13 17.31 -0.85
C PRO A 268 -9.14 17.07 -2.37
N ALA A 269 -9.92 17.85 -3.12
CA ALA A 269 -10.07 17.72 -4.57
C ALA A 269 -8.73 17.76 -5.34
N HIS A 270 -7.74 18.51 -4.86
CA HIS A 270 -6.42 18.59 -5.49
C HIS A 270 -5.63 17.26 -5.44
N VAL A 271 -6.00 16.30 -4.58
CA VAL A 271 -5.46 14.95 -4.60
C VAL A 271 -5.94 14.19 -5.84
N ALA A 272 -7.23 14.32 -6.20
CA ALA A 272 -7.74 13.76 -7.44
C ALA A 272 -7.11 14.44 -8.68
N GLU A 273 -6.96 15.78 -8.67
CA GLU A 273 -6.27 16.52 -9.74
C GLU A 273 -4.82 16.04 -9.92
N TYR A 274 -4.14 15.69 -8.82
CA TYR A 274 -2.79 15.13 -8.87
C TYR A 274 -2.79 13.73 -9.51
N LEU A 275 -3.63 12.82 -9.04
CA LEU A 275 -3.74 11.47 -9.61
C LEU A 275 -4.07 11.51 -11.11
N LEU A 276 -4.91 12.45 -11.53
CA LEU A 276 -5.28 12.65 -12.94
C LEU A 276 -4.21 13.39 -13.78
N GLY A 277 -3.08 13.77 -13.20
CA GLY A 277 -2.03 14.51 -13.90
C GLY A 277 -2.37 15.95 -14.24
N VAL A 278 -3.47 16.49 -13.72
CA VAL A 278 -3.88 17.89 -13.91
C VAL A 278 -3.03 18.83 -13.06
N ARG A 279 -2.54 18.33 -11.93
CA ARG A 279 -1.74 19.11 -10.99
C ARG A 279 -0.40 18.41 -10.74
N GLU A 280 0.67 19.18 -10.75
CA GLU A 280 2.01 18.70 -10.42
C GLU A 280 2.21 18.56 -8.91
N LEU A 281 3.11 17.65 -8.50
CA LEU A 281 3.45 17.35 -7.11
C LEU A 281 3.83 18.62 -6.32
N GLY A 282 4.67 19.49 -6.88
CA GLY A 282 5.14 20.71 -6.22
C GLY A 282 4.11 21.84 -6.14
N ALA A 283 2.93 21.70 -6.77
CA ALA A 283 1.87 22.69 -6.80
C ALA A 283 0.67 22.37 -5.89
N LEU A 284 0.82 21.36 -5.00
CA LEU A 284 -0.23 20.94 -4.09
C LEU A 284 -0.44 21.94 -2.95
N PRO A 285 -1.66 22.47 -2.74
CA PRO A 285 -1.94 23.39 -1.65
C PRO A 285 -1.77 22.72 -0.30
N ASN A 286 -1.18 23.44 0.66
CA ASN A 286 -0.98 23.01 2.05
C ASN A 286 -0.10 21.76 2.24
N ALA A 287 0.54 21.24 1.18
CA ALA A 287 1.45 20.13 1.29
C ALA A 287 2.87 20.60 1.64
N LEU A 288 3.57 19.82 2.44
CA LEU A 288 5.00 19.98 2.68
C LEU A 288 5.77 19.18 1.64
N TYR A 289 6.66 19.85 0.91
CA TYR A 289 7.41 19.21 -0.16
C TYR A 289 8.79 18.75 0.31
N HIS A 290 9.06 17.46 0.18
CA HIS A 290 10.29 16.79 0.56
C HIS A 290 11.01 16.30 -0.68
N GLN A 291 12.15 16.92 -1.00
CA GLN A 291 12.96 16.52 -2.15
C GLN A 291 13.83 15.33 -1.82
N ALA A 292 14.03 14.43 -2.78
CA ALA A 292 14.95 13.30 -2.74
C ALA A 292 16.43 13.78 -2.75
N ARG A 293 16.83 14.50 -1.72
CA ARG A 293 18.20 15.02 -1.56
C ARG A 293 18.90 14.25 -0.48
N GLY A 294 20.17 13.88 -0.74
CA GLY A 294 21.04 13.04 0.07
C GLY A 294 20.75 12.96 1.57
N ILE A 295 20.96 11.79 2.12
CA ILE A 295 20.59 11.34 3.47
C ILE A 295 20.94 12.37 4.58
N SER A 296 22.06 13.09 4.49
CA SER A 296 22.45 14.10 5.49
C SER A 296 21.45 15.26 5.60
N ASN A 297 20.85 15.70 4.49
CA ASN A 297 19.84 16.74 4.48
C ASN A 297 18.49 16.21 4.98
N ALA A 298 18.18 14.96 4.68
CA ALA A 298 16.99 14.27 5.14
C ALA A 298 17.01 14.12 6.67
N ILE A 299 18.11 13.65 7.26
CA ILE A 299 18.28 13.54 8.71
C ILE A 299 18.05 14.92 9.39
N GLY A 300 18.64 15.98 8.86
CA GLY A 300 18.44 17.32 9.43
C GLY A 300 16.98 17.77 9.45
N ARG A 301 16.24 17.52 8.38
CA ARG A 301 14.81 17.84 8.28
C ARG A 301 13.95 16.96 9.16
N SER A 302 14.23 15.64 9.21
CA SER A 302 13.53 14.70 10.08
C SER A 302 13.65 15.09 11.54
N VAL A 303 14.83 15.49 11.99
CA VAL A 303 15.07 16.00 13.36
C VAL A 303 14.31 17.28 13.61
N ASP A 304 14.30 18.23 12.68
CA ASP A 304 13.55 19.47 12.81
C ASP A 304 12.03 19.24 12.93
N LEU A 305 11.49 18.30 12.18
CA LEU A 305 10.07 17.91 12.24
C LEU A 305 9.77 17.17 13.55
N LEU A 306 10.59 16.21 13.94
CA LEU A 306 10.45 15.48 15.19
C LEU A 306 10.43 16.41 16.41
N LEU A 307 11.24 17.46 16.40
CA LEU A 307 11.27 18.44 17.46
C LEU A 307 9.98 19.30 17.49
N ARG A 308 9.41 19.60 16.32
CA ARG A 308 8.13 20.34 16.22
C ARG A 308 6.93 19.50 16.67
N GLU A 309 6.84 18.25 16.24
CA GLU A 309 5.78 17.32 16.64
C GLU A 309 5.74 17.10 18.14
N ARG A 310 6.89 17.06 18.81
CA ARG A 310 7.02 16.78 20.23
C ARG A 310 6.94 18.00 21.15
N GLU A 311 6.93 19.21 20.65
CA GLU A 311 6.65 20.39 21.47
C GLU A 311 5.24 20.35 22.12
N GLN A 312 4.34 19.51 21.60
CA GLN A 312 2.97 19.32 22.09
C GLN A 312 2.78 18.19 23.11
N GLU A 313 3.73 17.26 23.26
CA GLU A 313 3.57 16.12 24.17
C GLU A 313 4.85 15.72 24.91
N TRP A 314 4.75 15.58 26.23
CA TRP A 314 5.51 14.72 27.15
C TRP A 314 6.68 15.25 27.97
N ASP A 315 6.51 15.11 29.29
CA ASP A 315 7.54 15.37 30.33
C ASP A 315 8.75 14.44 30.25
N LEU A 316 8.64 13.23 29.71
CA LEU A 316 9.76 12.29 29.47
C LEU A 316 10.72 12.79 28.39
N TRP A 317 10.21 13.49 27.37
CA TRP A 317 11.08 14.08 26.33
C TRP A 317 11.86 15.29 26.86
N LYS A 318 11.24 16.09 27.70
CA LYS A 318 11.95 17.19 28.40
C LYS A 318 13.05 16.62 29.30
N ALA A 319 12.82 15.47 29.95
CA ALA A 319 13.83 14.77 30.74
C ALA A 319 14.94 14.21 29.85
N TYR A 320 14.60 13.58 28.71
CA TYR A 320 15.59 13.05 27.75
C TYR A 320 16.42 14.17 27.10
N THR A 321 15.77 15.23 26.60
CA THR A 321 16.50 16.38 26.02
C THR A 321 17.34 17.10 27.05
N SER A 322 16.88 17.23 28.30
CA SER A 322 17.68 17.81 29.37
C SER A 322 18.89 16.96 29.72
N LEU A 323 18.80 15.63 29.62
CA LEU A 323 19.90 14.70 29.84
C LEU A 323 20.91 14.77 28.69
N VAL A 324 20.42 14.82 27.45
CA VAL A 324 21.22 14.93 26.22
C VAL A 324 21.98 16.27 26.17
N VAL A 325 21.27 17.36 26.49
CA VAL A 325 21.83 18.72 26.47
C VAL A 325 22.75 18.95 27.64
N ARG A 326 22.40 18.48 28.85
CA ARG A 326 23.21 18.69 30.06
C ARG A 326 24.44 17.79 30.17
N ARG A 327 24.46 16.62 29.48
CA ARG A 327 25.58 15.67 29.53
C ARG A 327 25.93 15.09 28.15
N PRO A 328 26.33 15.94 27.19
CA PRO A 328 26.66 15.48 25.83
C PRO A 328 27.80 14.47 25.77
N GLN A 329 28.64 14.41 26.84
CA GLN A 329 29.73 13.44 26.96
C GLN A 329 29.21 11.98 27.10
N LEU A 330 28.02 11.76 27.72
CA LEU A 330 27.41 10.43 27.86
C LEU A 330 26.92 9.90 26.51
N LEU A 331 26.33 10.77 25.69
CA LEU A 331 25.92 10.41 24.32
C LEU A 331 27.13 10.04 23.47
N THR A 332 28.15 10.85 23.51
CA THR A 332 29.42 10.57 22.79
C THR A 332 30.04 9.24 23.23
N LEU A 333 29.95 8.91 24.53
CA LEU A 333 30.44 7.65 25.05
C LEU A 333 29.62 6.45 24.58
N ILE A 334 28.30 6.55 24.62
CA ILE A 334 27.35 5.49 24.17
C ILE A 334 27.54 5.25 22.67
N SER A 335 27.45 6.30 21.85
CA SER A 335 27.61 6.20 20.40
C SER A 335 29.01 5.72 19.99
N SER A 336 30.03 6.11 20.73
CA SER A 336 31.39 5.59 20.47
C SER A 336 31.52 4.11 20.79
N THR A 337 30.83 3.63 21.85
CA THR A 337 30.81 2.21 22.22
C THR A 337 30.06 1.40 21.17
N GLU A 338 28.96 1.90 20.67
CA GLU A 338 28.20 1.26 19.59
C GLU A 338 28.99 1.20 18.28
N ALA A 339 29.66 2.29 17.91
CA ALA A 339 30.49 2.33 16.71
C ALA A 339 31.66 1.33 16.80
N VAL A 340 32.32 1.24 17.94
CA VAL A 340 33.42 0.28 18.18
C VAL A 340 32.88 -1.17 18.14
N THR A 341 31.72 -1.43 18.75
CA THR A 341 31.08 -2.75 18.76
C THR A 341 30.67 -3.14 17.35
N GLY A 342 30.05 -2.22 16.58
CA GLY A 342 29.69 -2.44 15.18
C GLY A 342 30.90 -2.74 14.30
N ALA A 343 31.96 -1.95 14.44
CA ALA A 343 33.22 -2.17 13.71
C ALA A 343 33.88 -3.51 14.08
N ALA A 344 33.85 -3.88 15.35
CA ALA A 344 34.37 -5.16 15.85
C ALA A 344 33.56 -6.34 15.26
N LEU A 345 32.23 -6.24 15.23
CA LEU A 345 31.36 -7.25 14.60
C LEU A 345 31.65 -7.42 13.11
N ILE A 346 31.84 -6.33 12.38
CA ILE A 346 32.23 -6.37 10.96
C ILE A 346 33.61 -7.03 10.79
N ALA A 347 34.58 -6.66 11.60
CA ALA A 347 35.94 -7.20 11.54
C ALA A 347 35.98 -8.71 11.87
N ILE A 348 35.26 -9.15 12.91
CA ILE A 348 35.15 -10.55 13.31
C ILE A 348 34.42 -11.35 12.24
N SER A 349 33.36 -10.78 11.65
CA SER A 349 32.59 -11.42 10.57
C SER A 349 33.41 -11.62 9.32
N ARG A 350 34.39 -10.76 9.05
CA ARG A 350 35.33 -10.90 7.91
C ARG A 350 36.47 -11.89 8.17
N LYS A 351 36.91 -12.07 9.42
CA LYS A 351 38.04 -12.93 9.78
C LYS A 351 37.73 -14.43 9.89
N ARG A 352 36.45 -14.81 10.00
CA ARG A 352 36.06 -16.23 10.11
C ARG A 352 35.91 -16.87 8.74
N ASP A 353 36.95 -17.53 8.29
CA ASP A 353 36.91 -18.51 7.20
C ASP A 353 36.21 -19.79 7.68
N GLY A 354 35.08 -20.12 7.09
CA GLY A 354 34.46 -21.43 7.29
C GLY A 354 32.94 -21.46 7.44
N ARG A 355 32.33 -22.12 6.54
CA ARG A 355 31.05 -22.88 6.50
C ARG A 355 29.71 -22.31 7.00
N ARG A 356 29.57 -21.12 7.58
CA ARG A 356 28.26 -20.52 7.87
C ARG A 356 28.11 -19.15 7.24
N SER A 357 27.79 -19.12 5.96
CA SER A 357 27.57 -17.88 5.20
C SER A 357 26.49 -16.97 5.80
N TRP A 358 25.47 -17.56 6.45
CA TRP A 358 24.37 -16.84 7.09
C TRP A 358 24.84 -16.01 8.33
N ALA A 359 25.60 -16.64 9.24
CA ALA A 359 26.09 -15.93 10.43
C ALA A 359 27.03 -14.76 10.09
N ARG A 360 27.80 -14.89 8.98
CA ARG A 360 28.65 -13.83 8.47
C ARG A 360 27.83 -12.66 7.90
N ARG A 361 26.79 -12.96 7.12
CA ARG A 361 25.91 -11.94 6.57
C ARG A 361 25.17 -11.19 7.69
N PHE A 362 24.64 -11.93 8.66
CA PHE A 362 23.93 -11.35 9.81
C PHE A 362 24.85 -10.49 10.69
N GLY A 363 26.06 -10.96 11.02
CA GLY A 363 27.02 -10.18 11.81
C GLY A 363 27.51 -8.92 11.08
N THR A 364 27.67 -8.96 9.75
CA THR A 364 28.02 -7.79 8.95
C THR A 364 26.85 -6.80 8.91
N LEU A 365 25.63 -7.29 8.69
CA LEU A 365 24.43 -6.45 8.66
C LEU A 365 24.18 -5.77 10.01
N ALA A 366 24.23 -6.52 11.10
CA ALA A 366 24.09 -5.98 12.46
C ALA A 366 25.17 -4.96 12.80
N GLY A 367 26.41 -5.22 12.39
CA GLY A 367 27.51 -4.28 12.57
C GLY A 367 27.32 -2.98 11.77
N VAL A 368 26.82 -3.07 10.54
CA VAL A 368 26.52 -1.88 9.70
C VAL A 368 25.37 -1.07 10.31
N VAL A 369 24.30 -1.72 10.78
CA VAL A 369 23.19 -1.04 11.46
C VAL A 369 23.66 -0.29 12.70
N LEU A 370 24.49 -0.90 13.56
CA LEU A 370 25.05 -0.24 14.75
C LEU A 370 25.93 0.96 14.38
N VAL A 371 26.74 0.87 13.33
CA VAL A 371 27.57 2.00 12.88
C VAL A 371 26.70 3.13 12.33
N ILE A 372 25.65 2.82 11.57
CA ILE A 372 24.73 3.83 11.04
C ILE A 372 23.98 4.51 12.21
N ASN A 373 23.48 3.73 13.17
CA ASN A 373 22.79 4.27 14.34
C ASN A 373 23.68 5.22 15.15
N SER A 374 24.93 4.82 15.43
CA SER A 374 25.88 5.66 16.16
C SER A 374 26.27 6.94 15.40
N LEU A 375 26.36 6.89 14.06
CA LEU A 375 26.59 8.09 13.24
C LEU A 375 25.38 9.03 13.26
N ALA A 376 24.16 8.47 13.24
CA ALA A 376 22.94 9.25 13.36
C ALA A 376 22.85 9.98 14.73
N GLU A 377 23.16 9.30 15.83
CA GLU A 377 23.17 9.88 17.18
C GLU A 377 24.24 10.97 17.34
N LEU A 378 25.46 10.75 16.82
CA LEU A 378 26.52 11.76 16.83
C LEU A 378 26.16 12.99 15.99
N SER A 379 25.50 12.78 14.84
CA SER A 379 25.03 13.86 13.99
C SER A 379 23.93 14.65 14.67
N LEU A 380 22.99 13.97 15.34
CA LEU A 380 21.91 14.56 16.13
C LEU A 380 22.47 15.43 17.27
N ALA A 381 23.42 14.90 18.04
CA ALA A 381 24.06 15.62 19.14
C ALA A 381 24.77 16.90 18.65
N LYS A 382 25.45 16.83 17.50
CA LYS A 382 26.10 17.99 16.88
C LYS A 382 25.09 19.04 16.40
N LEU A 383 23.99 18.59 15.82
CA LEU A 383 22.94 19.46 15.26
C LEU A 383 22.19 20.20 16.38
N VAL A 384 21.88 19.51 17.49
CA VAL A 384 21.27 20.11 18.68
C VAL A 384 22.16 21.20 19.25
N ARG A 385 23.47 20.94 19.39
CA ARG A 385 24.46 21.96 19.87
C ARG A 385 24.51 23.20 18.97
N LEU A 386 24.62 23.00 17.65
CA LEU A 386 24.69 24.12 16.70
C LEU A 386 23.39 24.96 16.69
N ARG A 387 22.25 24.35 17.02
CA ARG A 387 20.98 25.06 17.14
C ARG A 387 20.88 25.85 18.41
N GLU A 388 21.33 25.32 19.55
CA GLU A 388 21.39 26.05 20.81
C GLU A 388 22.31 27.26 20.72
N GLU A 389 23.48 27.09 20.12
CA GLU A 389 24.43 28.20 19.89
C GLU A 389 23.77 29.30 19.03
N ARG A 390 23.02 28.93 17.98
CA ARG A 390 22.29 29.91 17.16
C ARG A 390 21.11 30.56 17.87
N HIS A 391 20.41 29.83 18.73
CA HIS A 391 19.35 30.41 19.55
C HIS A 391 19.90 31.37 20.61
N ALA A 392 20.97 30.98 21.28
CA ALA A 392 21.66 31.86 22.22
C ALA A 392 22.14 33.16 21.55
N GLN A 393 22.78 33.07 20.40
CA GLN A 393 23.20 34.24 19.61
C GLN A 393 22.04 35.14 19.16
N ARG A 394 20.90 34.58 18.78
CA ARG A 394 19.71 35.37 18.43
C ARG A 394 19.10 36.04 19.66
N TYR A 395 19.08 35.35 20.79
CA TYR A 395 18.57 35.89 22.04
C TYR A 395 19.44 37.07 22.53
N GLU A 396 20.78 36.96 22.46
CA GLU A 396 21.71 38.04 22.75
C GLU A 396 21.56 39.21 21.78
N GLN A 397 21.33 38.96 20.48
CA GLN A 397 21.08 40.02 19.50
C GLN A 397 19.75 40.75 19.69
N GLN A 398 18.73 40.10 20.22
CA GLN A 398 17.43 40.69 20.47
C GLN A 398 17.30 41.35 21.84
N HIS A 399 18.11 40.93 22.82
CA HIS A 399 18.03 41.37 24.19
C HIS A 399 19.43 41.85 24.70
N GLY A 400 20.25 42.38 23.77
CA GLY A 400 21.55 42.91 24.11
C GLY A 400 21.49 43.93 25.24
N PRO A 401 22.57 44.13 26.01
CA PRO A 401 22.57 44.86 27.25
C PRO A 401 22.04 46.29 27.04
N HIS A 402 20.86 46.59 27.62
CA HIS A 402 20.47 47.98 27.83
C HIS A 402 21.48 48.60 28.73
N VAL A 403 22.42 49.33 28.15
CA VAL A 403 23.27 50.25 28.90
C VAL A 403 22.38 51.29 29.47
N HIS A 404 22.10 51.20 30.78
CA HIS A 404 21.57 52.33 31.54
C HIS A 404 22.63 53.41 31.50
N ALA A 405 22.41 54.42 30.67
CA ALA A 405 23.05 55.72 30.85
C ALA A 405 22.33 56.38 32.01
N GLU A 406 22.88 56.31 33.18
CA GLU A 406 22.57 57.25 34.27
C GLU A 406 23.40 58.51 34.01
N ASP A 407 22.68 59.63 33.83
CA ASP A 407 23.14 60.96 34.18
C ASP A 407 22.34 61.45 35.39
#